data_df835f01f674752872b833a9c5de6504
#
_entry.id   df835f01f674752872b833a9c5de6504
#
_cell.length_a   1.000
_cell.length_b   1.000
_cell.length_c   1.000
_cell.angle_alpha   90.00
_cell.angle_beta   90.00
_cell.angle_gamma   90.00
#
_symmetry.space_group_name_H-M   'P 1'
#
loop_
_entity.id
_entity.type
_entity.pdbx_description
1 polymer ?
#
loop_
_entity_poly.entity_id
_entity_poly.type
_entity_poly.pdbx_seq_one_letter_code
_entity_poly.pdbx_strand_id
1 'polypeptide(L)'
;MPLPACGLHPLYKGGKSGPVAKTLGAVHVASIPGKPGYLLHGALQDRLMPENGLRPRYQLEVEVDDHIEGLGVRRDNTVNRERRTLRARYRLIDLRDNQVVVDATASSDSGIDVVSSEYATIAAEDTALEQITENVADQIVTHLALYAERRDKADHLPNAATPAPSETPHNQAVQAVKPQNIS
;
A
#
# COMPACT_ATOMS: atom_id res chain seq x y z
N MET A 1 27.07 28.91 -12.87
CA MET A 1 26.30 28.44 -11.70
C MET A 1 25.59 27.14 -12.10
N PRO A 2 25.93 25.98 -11.55
CA PRO A 2 25.21 24.73 -11.83
C PRO A 2 23.85 24.77 -11.09
N LEU A 3 22.75 24.62 -11.82
CA LEU A 3 21.42 24.42 -11.26
C LEU A 3 21.39 23.02 -10.59
N PRO A 4 20.92 22.90 -9.35
CA PRO A 4 20.69 21.59 -8.76
C PRO A 4 19.56 20.90 -9.53
N ALA A 5 19.86 19.83 -10.25
CA ALA A 5 18.87 18.95 -10.84
C ALA A 5 18.05 18.35 -9.69
N CYS A 6 16.78 18.72 -9.56
CA CYS A 6 15.82 18.04 -8.70
C CYS A 6 15.76 16.58 -9.15
N GLY A 7 16.32 15.67 -8.33
CA GLY A 7 16.35 14.25 -8.60
C GLY A 7 14.95 13.61 -8.50
N LEU A 8 14.09 13.90 -9.48
CA LEU A 8 12.83 13.17 -9.68
C LEU A 8 13.20 11.77 -10.18
N HIS A 9 13.14 10.79 -9.28
CA HIS A 9 13.24 9.39 -9.67
C HIS A 9 11.86 8.88 -10.09
N PRO A 10 11.69 8.42 -11.36
CA PRO A 10 10.42 7.84 -11.78
C PRO A 10 10.16 6.54 -10.99
N LEU A 11 8.95 6.40 -10.41
CA LEU A 11 8.47 5.22 -9.67
C LEU A 11 8.66 3.89 -10.44
N TYR A 12 8.65 3.94 -11.77
CA TYR A 12 8.84 2.79 -12.66
C TYR A 12 10.23 2.78 -13.33
N LYS A 13 11.27 3.08 -12.59
CA LYS A 13 12.65 2.98 -13.09
C LYS A 13 12.92 1.53 -13.54
N GLY A 14 13.20 1.34 -14.83
CA GLY A 14 13.40 0.00 -15.42
C GLY A 14 12.18 -0.54 -16.18
N GLY A 15 11.07 0.21 -16.32
CA GLY A 15 9.88 -0.21 -17.06
C GLY A 15 9.25 -1.50 -16.53
N LYS A 16 8.71 -2.35 -17.42
CA LYS A 16 8.07 -3.64 -17.06
C LYS A 16 9.00 -4.67 -16.43
N SER A 17 10.33 -4.51 -16.55
CA SER A 17 11.34 -5.42 -15.99
C SER A 17 11.98 -4.89 -14.70
N GLY A 18 11.58 -3.71 -14.26
CA GLY A 18 12.11 -3.09 -13.03
C GLY A 18 11.68 -3.84 -11.76
N PRO A 19 12.39 -3.62 -10.63
CA PRO A 19 12.10 -4.29 -9.36
C PRO A 19 10.68 -4.00 -8.85
N VAL A 20 10.19 -2.77 -9.05
CA VAL A 20 8.81 -2.38 -8.70
C VAL A 20 7.81 -3.19 -9.50
N ALA A 21 7.96 -3.27 -10.84
CA ALA A 21 7.05 -4.01 -11.70
C ALA A 21 7.03 -5.52 -11.35
N LYS A 22 8.19 -6.12 -11.05
CA LYS A 22 8.26 -7.51 -10.58
C LYS A 22 7.55 -7.73 -9.25
N THR A 23 7.67 -6.79 -8.32
CA THR A 23 6.98 -6.87 -7.03
C THR A 23 5.47 -6.75 -7.21
N LEU A 24 5.01 -5.79 -8.02
CA LEU A 24 3.58 -5.61 -8.33
C LEU A 24 3.00 -6.81 -9.08
N GLY A 25 3.73 -7.37 -10.07
CA GLY A 25 3.31 -8.58 -10.80
C GLY A 25 3.25 -9.85 -9.95
N ALA A 26 3.89 -9.86 -8.77
CA ALA A 26 3.85 -10.96 -7.82
C ALA A 26 2.72 -10.81 -6.76
N VAL A 27 1.84 -9.82 -6.90
CA VAL A 27 0.70 -9.59 -6.00
C VAL A 27 -0.54 -10.32 -6.53
N HIS A 28 -1.14 -11.15 -5.69
CA HIS A 28 -2.45 -11.74 -5.91
C HIS A 28 -3.51 -10.93 -5.15
N VAL A 29 -4.56 -10.50 -5.83
CA VAL A 29 -5.69 -9.80 -5.20
C VAL A 29 -6.71 -10.84 -4.77
N ALA A 30 -7.02 -10.88 -3.47
CA ALA A 30 -8.07 -11.72 -2.93
C ALA A 30 -9.45 -11.25 -3.43
N SER A 31 -10.45 -12.15 -3.45
CA SER A 31 -11.81 -11.81 -3.84
C SER A 31 -12.38 -10.74 -2.91
N ILE A 32 -12.99 -9.70 -3.49
CA ILE A 32 -13.59 -8.57 -2.76
C ILE A 32 -15.11 -8.64 -2.97
N PRO A 33 -15.92 -8.71 -1.90
CA PRO A 33 -17.36 -8.89 -2.04
C PRO A 33 -18.09 -7.62 -2.51
N GLY A 34 -19.27 -7.81 -3.12
CA GLY A 34 -20.16 -6.74 -3.57
C GLY A 34 -19.80 -6.12 -4.93
N LYS A 35 -20.70 -5.28 -5.46
CA LYS A 35 -20.49 -4.57 -6.75
C LYS A 35 -19.25 -3.65 -6.71
N PRO A 36 -19.07 -2.80 -5.66
CA PRO A 36 -17.86 -1.98 -5.55
C PRO A 36 -16.58 -2.84 -5.48
N GLY A 37 -16.65 -3.96 -4.76
CA GLY A 37 -15.53 -4.91 -4.63
C GLY A 37 -15.17 -5.57 -5.97
N TYR A 38 -16.16 -5.96 -6.76
CA TYR A 38 -15.95 -6.54 -8.08
C TYR A 38 -15.23 -5.55 -9.03
N LEU A 39 -15.70 -4.29 -9.06
CA LEU A 39 -15.09 -3.24 -9.86
C LEU A 39 -13.64 -2.95 -9.40
N LEU A 40 -13.44 -2.82 -8.09
CA LEU A 40 -12.11 -2.56 -7.54
C LEU A 40 -11.14 -3.72 -7.80
N HIS A 41 -11.60 -4.96 -7.69
CA HIS A 41 -10.79 -6.14 -7.99
C HIS A 41 -10.33 -6.14 -9.46
N GLY A 42 -11.22 -5.85 -10.42
CA GLY A 42 -10.87 -5.72 -11.83
C GLY A 42 -9.86 -4.60 -12.07
N ALA A 43 -10.13 -3.40 -11.54
CA ALA A 43 -9.24 -2.25 -11.67
C ALA A 43 -7.84 -2.49 -11.08
N LEU A 44 -7.74 -3.23 -9.97
CA LEU A 44 -6.45 -3.63 -9.36
C LEU A 44 -5.73 -4.68 -10.21
N GLN A 45 -6.44 -5.69 -10.74
CA GLN A 45 -5.82 -6.70 -11.60
C GLN A 45 -5.23 -6.10 -12.88
N ASP A 46 -5.93 -5.16 -13.51
CA ASP A 46 -5.46 -4.48 -14.72
C ASP A 46 -4.17 -3.69 -14.49
N ARG A 47 -4.03 -3.08 -13.30
CA ARG A 47 -2.87 -2.25 -12.94
C ARG A 47 -1.68 -3.06 -12.41
N LEU A 48 -1.95 -4.10 -11.66
CA LEU A 48 -0.90 -4.95 -11.08
C LEU A 48 -0.27 -5.88 -12.12
N MET A 49 -0.99 -6.20 -13.21
CA MET A 49 -0.53 -7.07 -14.31
C MET A 49 0.13 -8.34 -13.79
N PRO A 50 -0.59 -9.21 -13.07
CA PRO A 50 -0.01 -10.41 -12.50
C PRO A 50 0.62 -11.27 -13.58
N GLU A 51 1.86 -11.71 -13.40
CA GLU A 51 2.53 -12.60 -14.35
C GLU A 51 1.89 -13.99 -14.28
N ASN A 52 1.31 -14.41 -15.41
CA ASN A 52 0.70 -15.72 -15.54
C ASN A 52 1.75 -16.83 -15.35
N GLY A 53 1.46 -17.76 -14.44
CA GLY A 53 2.29 -18.96 -14.21
C GLY A 53 3.33 -18.82 -13.09
N LEU A 54 3.54 -17.66 -12.52
CA LEU A 54 4.34 -17.51 -11.31
C LEU A 54 3.49 -17.69 -10.06
N ARG A 55 4.07 -18.30 -9.02
CA ARG A 55 3.42 -18.33 -7.70
C ARG A 55 3.44 -16.91 -7.12
N PRO A 56 2.29 -16.40 -6.67
CA PRO A 56 2.24 -15.09 -6.04
C PRO A 56 3.12 -15.09 -4.78
N ARG A 57 3.84 -13.99 -4.58
CA ARG A 57 4.62 -13.77 -3.36
C ARG A 57 3.82 -13.01 -2.32
N TYR A 58 2.90 -12.17 -2.77
CA TYR A 58 2.08 -11.33 -1.91
C TYR A 58 0.61 -11.59 -2.15
N GLN A 59 -0.17 -11.48 -1.07
CA GLN A 59 -1.62 -11.44 -1.13
C GLN A 59 -2.09 -10.07 -0.69
N LEU A 60 -2.94 -9.46 -1.53
CA LEU A 60 -3.62 -8.20 -1.23
C LEU A 60 -5.05 -8.52 -0.80
N GLU A 61 -5.37 -8.23 0.46
CA GLU A 61 -6.71 -8.29 1.02
C GLU A 61 -7.28 -6.89 1.10
N VAL A 62 -8.54 -6.72 0.67
CA VAL A 62 -9.21 -5.41 0.63
C VAL A 62 -10.61 -5.53 1.21
N GLU A 63 -10.92 -4.65 2.14
CA GLU A 63 -12.26 -4.45 2.71
C GLU A 63 -12.80 -3.12 2.21
N VAL A 64 -14.01 -3.14 1.62
CA VAL A 64 -14.62 -1.98 0.97
C VAL A 64 -15.84 -1.52 1.75
N ASP A 65 -15.93 -0.21 1.97
CA ASP A 65 -17.10 0.50 2.49
C ASP A 65 -17.55 1.54 1.46
N ASP A 66 -18.80 1.43 0.99
CA ASP A 66 -19.40 2.28 -0.04
C ASP A 66 -20.63 2.97 0.56
N HIS A 67 -20.61 4.29 0.59
CA HIS A 67 -21.62 5.10 1.23
C HIS A 67 -22.12 6.23 0.32
N ILE A 68 -23.45 6.42 0.27
CA ILE A 68 -24.09 7.54 -0.42
C ILE A 68 -24.81 8.38 0.63
N GLU A 69 -24.55 9.69 0.62
CA GLU A 69 -25.21 10.66 1.48
C GLU A 69 -25.86 11.78 0.67
N GLY A 70 -27.08 12.16 1.02
CA GLY A 70 -27.79 13.30 0.42
C GLY A 70 -27.22 14.63 0.92
N LEU A 71 -26.85 15.51 0.02
CA LEU A 71 -26.35 16.85 0.31
C LEU A 71 -27.36 17.90 -0.18
N GLY A 72 -27.78 18.78 0.73
CA GLY A 72 -28.66 19.88 0.37
C GLY A 72 -30.11 19.45 0.19
N VAL A 73 -30.96 19.98 1.06
CA VAL A 73 -32.41 19.77 1.04
C VAL A 73 -33.05 21.05 0.52
N ARG A 74 -33.87 20.94 -0.53
CA ARG A 74 -34.69 22.05 -1.02
C ARG A 74 -35.81 22.39 -0.02
N ARG A 75 -36.48 23.54 -0.22
CA ARG A 75 -37.62 23.95 0.60
C ARG A 75 -38.80 22.97 0.55
N ASP A 76 -38.87 22.14 -0.50
CA ASP A 76 -39.86 21.06 -0.69
C ASP A 76 -39.37 19.71 -0.10
N ASN A 77 -38.30 19.73 0.69
CA ASN A 77 -37.68 18.56 1.33
C ASN A 77 -37.09 17.53 0.35
N THR A 78 -36.76 17.92 -0.89
CA THR A 78 -36.10 17.04 -1.87
C THR A 78 -34.60 17.21 -1.81
N VAL A 79 -33.85 16.09 -1.92
CA VAL A 79 -32.42 16.08 -2.10
C VAL A 79 -32.11 16.45 -3.55
N ASN A 80 -31.19 17.38 -3.78
CA ASN A 80 -30.80 17.80 -5.12
C ASN A 80 -29.36 17.43 -5.48
N ARG A 81 -28.61 16.95 -4.51
CA ARG A 81 -27.22 16.52 -4.69
C ARG A 81 -26.88 15.43 -3.70
N GLU A 82 -26.13 14.45 -4.16
CA GLU A 82 -25.61 13.36 -3.35
C GLU A 82 -24.07 13.33 -3.43
N ARG A 83 -23.47 12.72 -2.43
CA ARG A 83 -22.05 12.37 -2.43
C ARG A 83 -21.93 10.86 -2.22
N ARG A 84 -21.22 10.21 -3.11
CA ARG A 84 -20.82 8.83 -2.94
C ARG A 84 -19.35 8.77 -2.53
N THR A 85 -19.05 8.05 -1.44
CA THR A 85 -17.72 7.87 -0.91
C THR A 85 -17.39 6.38 -0.90
N LEU A 86 -16.28 6.01 -1.52
CA LEU A 86 -15.72 4.66 -1.46
C LEU A 86 -14.45 4.68 -0.61
N ARG A 87 -14.43 3.87 0.44
CA ARG A 87 -13.28 3.66 1.31
C ARG A 87 -12.84 2.21 1.23
N ALA A 88 -11.56 1.98 1.01
CA ALA A 88 -10.95 0.66 0.95
C ALA A 88 -9.81 0.57 1.97
N ARG A 89 -9.97 -0.26 3.01
CA ARG A 89 -8.86 -0.69 3.86
C ARG A 89 -8.19 -1.88 3.19
N TYR A 90 -6.88 -1.86 3.08
CA TYR A 90 -6.16 -2.94 2.44
C TYR A 90 -4.92 -3.36 3.21
N ARG A 91 -4.61 -4.67 3.13
CA ARG A 91 -3.44 -5.28 3.74
C ARG A 91 -2.67 -6.07 2.69
N LEU A 92 -1.36 -5.84 2.61
CA LEU A 92 -0.46 -6.64 1.80
C LEU A 92 0.26 -7.63 2.71
N ILE A 93 0.13 -8.92 2.42
CA ILE A 93 0.68 -10.01 3.21
C ILE A 93 1.79 -10.69 2.40
N ASP A 94 3.01 -10.81 2.93
CA ASP A 94 4.07 -11.63 2.34
C ASP A 94 3.78 -13.10 2.65
N LEU A 95 3.53 -13.92 1.62
CA LEU A 95 3.14 -15.32 1.75
C LEU A 95 4.27 -16.26 2.20
N ARG A 96 5.50 -15.75 2.37
CA ARG A 96 6.63 -16.56 2.84
C ARG A 96 6.65 -16.71 4.36
N ASP A 97 6.26 -15.67 5.06
CA ASP A 97 6.27 -15.60 6.52
C ASP A 97 4.92 -15.20 7.12
N ASN A 98 3.93 -15.00 6.25
CA ASN A 98 2.57 -14.57 6.60
C ASN A 98 2.51 -13.24 7.37
N GLN A 99 3.48 -12.34 7.11
CA GLN A 99 3.56 -11.03 7.73
C GLN A 99 2.80 -9.97 6.94
N VAL A 100 2.04 -9.14 7.63
CA VAL A 100 1.43 -7.94 7.05
C VAL A 100 2.52 -6.89 6.85
N VAL A 101 2.84 -6.58 5.60
CA VAL A 101 3.92 -5.65 5.22
C VAL A 101 3.39 -4.26 4.85
N VAL A 102 2.11 -4.14 4.52
CA VAL A 102 1.39 -2.88 4.34
C VAL A 102 0.00 -3.03 4.97
N ASP A 103 -0.44 -2.07 5.76
CA ASP A 103 -1.83 -1.90 6.24
C ASP A 103 -2.16 -0.42 6.10
N ALA A 104 -3.09 -0.09 5.21
CA ALA A 104 -3.45 1.28 4.91
C ALA A 104 -4.89 1.40 4.40
N THR A 105 -5.33 2.64 4.20
CA THR A 105 -6.65 2.95 3.67
C THR A 105 -6.51 3.92 2.51
N ALA A 106 -7.26 3.65 1.43
CA ALA A 106 -7.46 4.55 0.32
C ALA A 106 -8.94 4.97 0.28
N SER A 107 -9.24 6.17 -0.18
CA SER A 107 -10.61 6.63 -0.33
C SER A 107 -10.74 7.66 -1.44
N SER A 108 -11.92 7.67 -2.07
CA SER A 108 -12.30 8.68 -3.06
C SER A 108 -13.78 8.97 -2.94
N ASP A 109 -14.18 10.19 -3.28
CA ASP A 109 -15.58 10.58 -3.31
C ASP A 109 -15.93 11.28 -4.63
N SER A 110 -17.21 11.26 -4.97
CA SER A 110 -17.79 11.95 -6.13
C SER A 110 -19.15 12.53 -5.79
N GLY A 111 -19.41 13.74 -6.29
CA GLY A 111 -20.73 14.37 -6.21
C GLY A 111 -21.64 13.90 -7.34
N ILE A 112 -22.91 13.68 -7.04
CA ILE A 112 -23.95 13.25 -7.97
C ILE A 112 -25.08 14.27 -7.93
N ASP A 113 -25.44 14.83 -9.07
CA ASP A 113 -26.62 15.71 -9.17
C ASP A 113 -27.88 14.86 -9.34
N VAL A 114 -28.82 14.99 -8.40
CA VAL A 114 -30.10 14.30 -8.44
C VAL A 114 -31.03 15.08 -9.36
N VAL A 115 -31.47 14.42 -10.44
CA VAL A 115 -32.38 14.96 -11.42
C VAL A 115 -33.78 14.35 -11.25
N SER A 116 -34.80 14.92 -11.92
CA SER A 116 -36.18 14.44 -11.84
C SER A 116 -36.39 13.02 -12.41
N SER A 117 -35.43 12.51 -13.18
CA SER A 117 -35.47 11.15 -13.74
C SER A 117 -34.69 10.20 -12.82
N GLU A 118 -35.41 9.27 -12.19
CA GLU A 118 -34.81 8.22 -11.34
C GLU A 118 -33.76 7.38 -12.11
N TYR A 119 -34.08 7.02 -13.36
CA TYR A 119 -33.14 6.26 -14.20
C TYR A 119 -31.84 7.02 -14.47
N ALA A 120 -31.91 8.33 -14.71
CA ALA A 120 -30.75 9.14 -14.93
C ALA A 120 -29.88 9.29 -13.66
N THR A 121 -30.53 9.36 -12.48
CA THR A 121 -29.83 9.40 -11.18
C THR A 121 -29.08 8.08 -10.94
N ILE A 122 -29.72 6.92 -11.14
CA ILE A 122 -29.09 5.61 -11.01
C ILE A 122 -27.86 5.47 -11.95
N ALA A 123 -28.01 5.92 -13.21
CA ALA A 123 -26.90 5.89 -14.17
C ALA A 123 -25.73 6.80 -13.73
N ALA A 124 -26.03 7.94 -13.13
CA ALA A 124 -25.00 8.85 -12.59
C ALA A 124 -24.31 8.26 -11.36
N GLU A 125 -25.05 7.58 -10.47
CA GLU A 125 -24.48 6.86 -9.32
C GLU A 125 -23.55 5.73 -9.74
N ASP A 126 -23.90 4.97 -10.79
CA ASP A 126 -23.06 3.91 -11.35
C ASP A 126 -21.78 4.45 -11.96
N THR A 127 -21.88 5.52 -12.76
CA THR A 127 -20.73 6.22 -13.33
C THR A 127 -19.81 6.78 -12.24
N ALA A 128 -20.38 7.38 -11.20
CA ALA A 128 -19.63 7.87 -10.06
C ALA A 128 -18.87 6.74 -9.34
N LEU A 129 -19.52 5.57 -9.15
CA LEU A 129 -18.89 4.41 -8.54
C LEU A 129 -17.68 3.92 -9.35
N GLU A 130 -17.83 3.80 -10.68
CA GLU A 130 -16.73 3.41 -11.55
C GLU A 130 -15.54 4.37 -11.40
N GLN A 131 -15.79 5.67 -11.48
CA GLN A 131 -14.73 6.69 -11.39
C GLN A 131 -14.01 6.69 -10.04
N ILE A 132 -14.75 6.63 -8.91
CA ILE A 132 -14.12 6.61 -7.59
C ILE A 132 -13.37 5.29 -7.34
N THR A 133 -13.83 4.18 -7.92
CA THR A 133 -13.16 2.88 -7.87
C THR A 133 -11.80 2.93 -8.56
N GLU A 134 -11.73 3.52 -9.75
CA GLU A 134 -10.49 3.75 -10.49
C GLU A 134 -9.50 4.58 -9.66
N ASN A 135 -9.97 5.69 -9.05
CA ASN A 135 -9.15 6.55 -8.21
C ASN A 135 -8.60 5.81 -6.97
N VAL A 136 -9.42 4.96 -6.34
CA VAL A 136 -9.01 4.15 -5.19
C VAL A 136 -7.97 3.10 -5.60
N ALA A 137 -8.16 2.45 -6.75
CA ALA A 137 -7.20 1.49 -7.30
C ALA A 137 -5.83 2.17 -7.56
N ASP A 138 -5.82 3.36 -8.16
CA ASP A 138 -4.60 4.14 -8.42
C ASP A 138 -3.84 4.48 -7.12
N GLN A 139 -4.57 4.88 -6.06
CA GLN A 139 -3.97 5.16 -4.75
C GLN A 139 -3.33 3.90 -4.17
N ILE A 140 -4.04 2.76 -4.19
CA ILE A 140 -3.53 1.49 -3.67
C ILE A 140 -2.26 1.08 -4.42
N VAL A 141 -2.29 1.06 -5.77
CA VAL A 141 -1.14 0.66 -6.59
C VAL A 141 0.05 1.59 -6.37
N THR A 142 -0.19 2.89 -6.23
CA THR A 142 0.87 3.87 -5.92
C THR A 142 1.53 3.55 -4.56
N HIS A 143 0.75 3.24 -3.53
CA HIS A 143 1.30 2.87 -2.21
C HIS A 143 2.09 1.55 -2.26
N LEU A 144 1.60 0.56 -3.02
CA LEU A 144 2.32 -0.70 -3.22
C LEU A 144 3.62 -0.50 -3.99
N ALA A 145 3.64 0.39 -5.00
CA ALA A 145 4.85 0.74 -5.74
C ALA A 145 5.90 1.42 -4.83
N LEU A 146 5.47 2.34 -3.96
CA LEU A 146 6.35 2.97 -2.97
C LEU A 146 6.91 1.96 -1.95
N TYR A 147 6.11 0.96 -1.55
CA TYR A 147 6.60 -0.13 -0.72
C TYR A 147 7.67 -0.95 -1.46
N ALA A 148 7.42 -1.33 -2.71
CA ALA A 148 8.34 -2.09 -3.55
C ALA A 148 9.68 -1.34 -3.74
N GLU A 149 9.64 -0.04 -3.98
CA GLU A 149 10.82 0.80 -4.13
C GLU A 149 11.66 0.87 -2.83
N ARG A 150 11.00 1.05 -1.69
CA ARG A 150 11.69 1.08 -0.39
C ARG A 150 12.35 -0.25 -0.08
N ARG A 151 11.71 -1.35 -0.40
CA ARG A 151 12.25 -2.68 -0.22
C ARG A 151 13.46 -2.94 -1.11
N ASP A 152 13.38 -2.59 -2.39
CA ASP A 152 14.50 -2.71 -3.33
C ASP A 152 15.73 -1.92 -2.84
N LYS A 153 15.53 -0.71 -2.36
CA LYS A 153 16.59 0.09 -1.75
C LYS A 153 17.19 -0.57 -0.51
N ALA A 154 16.36 -1.17 0.35
CA ALA A 154 16.85 -1.87 1.55
C ALA A 154 17.67 -3.12 1.20
N ASP A 155 17.26 -3.87 0.18
CA ASP A 155 17.97 -5.07 -0.29
C ASP A 155 19.31 -4.72 -0.97
N HIS A 156 19.48 -3.49 -1.48
CA HIS A 156 20.71 -3.00 -2.12
C HIS A 156 21.64 -2.20 -1.19
N LEU A 157 21.22 -1.87 0.03
CA LEU A 157 22.10 -1.28 1.03
C LEU A 157 23.07 -2.38 1.53
N PRO A 158 24.41 -2.22 1.39
CA PRO A 158 25.35 -3.16 1.98
C PRO A 158 25.09 -3.16 3.49
N ASN A 159 24.93 -4.37 4.03
CA ASN A 159 24.71 -4.63 5.44
C ASN A 159 25.73 -3.81 6.26
N ALA A 160 25.26 -2.67 6.81
CA ALA A 160 26.09 -1.85 7.69
C ALA A 160 26.40 -2.72 8.91
N ALA A 161 27.67 -3.14 8.96
CA ALA A 161 28.31 -3.99 9.95
C ALA A 161 27.56 -4.08 11.27
N THR A 162 27.16 -5.29 11.62
CA THR A 162 26.98 -5.69 13.02
C THR A 162 28.19 -5.16 13.79
N PRO A 163 28.03 -4.27 14.79
CA PRO A 163 29.18 -3.89 15.60
C PRO A 163 29.74 -5.15 16.24
N ALA A 164 31.03 -5.42 15.97
CA ALA A 164 31.75 -6.50 16.59
C ALA A 164 31.56 -6.43 18.11
N PRO A 165 31.34 -7.57 18.80
CA PRO A 165 31.30 -7.57 20.25
C PRO A 165 32.59 -6.98 20.76
N SER A 166 32.51 -5.91 21.54
CA SER A 166 33.63 -5.29 22.21
C SER A 166 34.33 -6.34 23.05
N GLU A 167 35.52 -6.75 22.65
CA GLU A 167 36.43 -7.56 23.49
C GLU A 167 36.66 -6.78 24.77
N THR A 168 36.17 -7.29 25.87
CA THR A 168 36.48 -6.85 27.21
C THR A 168 37.97 -7.17 27.45
N PRO A 169 38.83 -6.20 27.76
CA PRO A 169 40.22 -6.50 28.08
C PRO A 169 40.24 -7.33 29.36
N HIS A 170 40.71 -8.54 29.23
CA HIS A 170 41.00 -9.44 30.34
C HIS A 170 42.10 -8.83 31.21
N ASN A 171 41.73 -8.33 32.37
CA ASN A 171 42.64 -7.77 33.34
C ASN A 171 43.48 -8.91 33.98
N GLN A 172 44.70 -9.08 33.50
CA GLN A 172 45.75 -9.84 34.19
C GLN A 172 46.34 -8.96 35.23
N ALA A 173 45.98 -9.15 36.50
CA ALA A 173 46.83 -8.81 37.66
C ALA A 173 46.26 -9.43 38.91
N VAL A 174 46.57 -10.70 39.17
CA VAL A 174 46.58 -11.20 40.53
C VAL A 174 48.04 -11.64 40.80
N GLN A 175 48.84 -10.72 41.36
CA GLN A 175 50.11 -11.02 41.89
C GLN A 175 49.96 -11.81 43.20
N ALA A 176 50.70 -12.88 43.28
CA ALA A 176 50.86 -13.75 44.42
C ALA A 176 51.34 -13.00 45.68
N VAL A 177 50.61 -13.08 46.74
CA VAL A 177 51.08 -12.76 48.07
C VAL A 177 51.44 -14.07 48.79
N LYS A 178 52.70 -14.24 49.03
CA LYS A 178 53.34 -15.33 49.78
C LYS A 178 53.04 -15.17 51.26
N PRO A 179 52.57 -16.19 52.02
CA PRO A 179 52.50 -16.12 53.46
C PRO A 179 53.87 -16.31 54.08
N GLN A 180 54.31 -15.36 54.86
CA GLN A 180 55.48 -15.56 55.77
C GLN A 180 54.99 -16.21 57.07
N ASN A 181 55.68 -17.28 57.40
CA ASN A 181 55.62 -18.04 58.60
C ASN A 181 56.38 -17.31 59.72
N ILE A 182 55.81 -17.11 60.88
CA ILE A 182 56.52 -16.74 62.11
C ILE A 182 56.00 -17.62 63.27
N SER A 183 56.90 -18.40 63.75
CA SER A 183 57.14 -19.04 65.06
C SER A 183 55.98 -19.10 66.05
#